data_42ce47a8659d0c413d729fb24c4922ed
#
_entry.id   42ce47a8659d0c413d729fb24c4922ed
#
_cell.length_a   1.000
_cell.length_b   1.000
_cell.length_c   1.000
_cell.angle_alpha   90.00
_cell.angle_beta   90.00
_cell.angle_gamma   90.00
#
_symmetry.space_group_name_H-M   'P 1'
#
loop_
_entity.id
_entity.type
_entity.pdbx_description
1 polymer ?
#
loop_
_entity_poly.entity_id
_entity_poly.type
_entity_poly.pdbx_seq_one_letter_code
_entity_poly.pdbx_strand_id
1 'polypeptide(L)'
;MQGEAVHLRFAVWDRWVVARHTEPNSAVYQDACVEFFFSCAEGMYINVETNCIGCSLVQQHTITAPREGEALAPEQVARLTSTYRICYRVCVAPACQAT
;
A
#
# COMPACT_ATOMS: atom_id res chain seq x y z
N MET A 1 17.78 -14.17 0.03
CA MET A 1 19.17 -13.69 0.02
C MET A 1 19.34 -12.60 1.05
N GLN A 2 20.35 -12.70 1.85
CA GLN A 2 20.57 -11.72 2.91
C GLN A 2 21.08 -10.40 2.34
N GLY A 3 20.62 -9.31 2.89
CA GLY A 3 21.06 -7.98 2.54
C GLY A 3 20.39 -7.37 1.33
N GLU A 4 19.51 -8.09 0.67
CA GLU A 4 18.74 -7.53 -0.44
C GLU A 4 17.39 -7.06 0.02
N ALA A 5 16.99 -5.91 -0.47
CA ALA A 5 15.69 -5.34 -0.20
C ALA A 5 15.14 -4.67 -1.46
N VAL A 6 13.84 -4.71 -1.60
CA VAL A 6 13.15 -3.96 -2.65
C VAL A 6 12.68 -2.64 -2.04
N HIS A 7 13.08 -1.55 -2.66
CA HIS A 7 12.68 -0.21 -2.25
C HIS A 7 11.71 0.34 -3.28
N LEU A 8 10.56 0.76 -2.81
CA LEU A 8 9.54 1.36 -3.65
C LEU A 8 9.26 2.78 -3.19
N ARG A 9 9.09 3.66 -4.14
CA ARG A 9 8.68 5.03 -3.86
C ARG A 9 7.46 5.36 -4.70
N PHE A 10 6.43 5.85 -4.03
CA PHE A 10 5.21 6.30 -4.68
C PHE A 10 5.04 7.79 -4.40
N ALA A 11 4.70 8.53 -5.44
CA ALA A 11 4.27 9.91 -5.32
C ALA A 11 2.85 9.97 -5.90
N VAL A 12 1.89 10.32 -5.08
CA VAL A 12 0.48 10.28 -5.43
C VAL A 12 -0.15 11.64 -5.20
N TRP A 13 -0.89 12.11 -6.18
CA TRP A 13 -1.72 13.31 -6.07
C TRP A 13 -3.16 12.89 -5.98
N ASP A 14 -3.80 13.23 -4.88
CA ASP A 14 -5.19 12.88 -4.65
C ASP A 14 -5.89 14.06 -4.01
N ARG A 15 -7.13 14.25 -4.38
CA ARG A 15 -8.00 15.26 -3.77
C ARG A 15 -8.43 14.86 -2.37
N TRP A 16 -8.56 13.57 -2.13
CA TRP A 16 -9.05 13.02 -0.88
C TRP A 16 -8.02 12.08 -0.28
N VAL A 17 -7.29 12.57 0.70
CA VAL A 17 -6.30 11.77 1.41
C VAL A 17 -6.93 11.29 2.70
N VAL A 18 -7.32 10.02 2.72
CA VAL A 18 -8.02 9.40 3.85
C VAL A 18 -7.24 8.20 4.32
N ALA A 19 -7.01 8.11 5.62
CA ALA A 19 -6.40 6.96 6.25
C ALA A 19 -7.13 6.66 7.56
N ARG A 20 -7.99 5.67 7.54
CA ARG A 20 -8.79 5.22 8.69
C ARG A 20 -8.22 3.97 9.31
N HIS A 21 -7.55 3.15 8.52
CA HIS A 21 -7.04 1.86 8.95
C HIS A 21 -5.62 2.02 9.50
N THR A 22 -5.42 1.53 10.70
CA THR A 22 -4.15 1.65 11.43
C THR A 22 -3.55 0.30 11.82
N GLU A 23 -4.34 -0.78 11.70
CA GLU A 23 -3.88 -2.10 12.07
C GLU A 23 -3.34 -2.87 10.86
N PRO A 24 -2.29 -3.67 11.01
CA PRO A 24 -1.79 -4.51 9.94
C PRO A 24 -2.89 -5.42 9.38
N ASN A 25 -2.89 -5.57 8.06
CA ASN A 25 -3.85 -6.39 7.34
C ASN A 25 -5.31 -5.93 7.44
N SER A 26 -5.56 -4.71 7.88
CA SER A 26 -6.90 -4.14 7.80
C SER A 26 -7.22 -3.73 6.36
N ALA A 27 -8.45 -3.34 6.12
CA ALA A 27 -8.96 -3.06 4.77
C ALA A 27 -8.46 -1.71 4.23
N VAL A 28 -7.15 -1.56 4.10
CA VAL A 28 -6.52 -0.30 3.68
C VAL A 28 -6.91 0.13 2.27
N TYR A 29 -7.45 -0.78 1.46
CA TYR A 29 -7.98 -0.45 0.14
C TYR A 29 -9.18 0.50 0.18
N GLN A 30 -9.78 0.68 1.35
CA GLN A 30 -10.85 1.67 1.57
C GLN A 30 -10.28 3.07 1.82
N ASP A 31 -8.99 3.17 2.02
CA ASP A 31 -8.27 4.42 2.20
C ASP A 31 -7.59 4.85 0.90
N ALA A 32 -6.99 6.03 0.91
CA ALA A 32 -6.05 6.39 -0.13
C ALA A 32 -4.84 5.47 -0.02
N CYS A 33 -4.64 4.60 -0.99
CA CYS A 33 -3.60 3.58 -0.93
C CYS A 33 -2.88 3.41 -2.26
N VAL A 34 -1.71 2.79 -2.19
CA VAL A 34 -0.93 2.33 -3.33
C VAL A 34 -0.82 0.82 -3.26
N GLU A 35 -0.63 0.20 -4.40
CA GLU A 35 -0.53 -1.26 -4.49
C GLU A 35 0.74 -1.66 -5.23
N PHE A 36 1.28 -2.78 -4.82
CA PHE A 36 2.40 -3.41 -5.47
C PHE A 36 2.18 -4.93 -5.51
N PHE A 37 2.43 -5.50 -6.68
CA PHE A 37 2.29 -6.94 -6.91
C PHE A 37 3.63 -7.53 -7.27
N PHE A 38 3.95 -8.68 -6.71
CA PHE A 38 5.14 -9.42 -7.11
C PHE A 38 4.94 -10.92 -6.94
N SER A 39 5.75 -11.68 -7.64
CA SER A 39 5.73 -13.13 -7.56
C SER A 39 7.14 -13.63 -7.26
N CYS A 40 7.27 -14.48 -6.26
CA CYS A 40 8.51 -15.16 -5.93
C CYS A 40 8.42 -16.68 -6.10
N ALA A 41 7.27 -17.18 -6.54
CA ALA A 41 7.06 -18.58 -6.84
C ALA A 41 6.05 -18.71 -7.97
N GLU A 42 6.22 -19.74 -8.79
CA GLU A 42 5.33 -20.00 -9.91
C GLU A 42 3.91 -20.26 -9.42
N GLY A 43 2.93 -19.70 -10.11
CA GLY A 43 1.51 -19.91 -9.83
C GLY A 43 0.96 -19.10 -8.67
N MET A 44 1.78 -18.25 -8.04
CA MET A 44 1.33 -17.40 -6.94
C MET A 44 1.86 -15.99 -7.08
N TYR A 45 1.21 -15.06 -6.42
CA TYR A 45 1.71 -13.70 -6.29
C TYR A 45 1.33 -13.11 -4.95
N ILE A 46 2.03 -12.07 -4.57
CA ILE A 46 1.78 -11.31 -3.35
C ILE A 46 1.34 -9.92 -3.75
N ASN A 47 0.28 -9.44 -3.12
CA ASN A 47 -0.20 -8.09 -3.23
C ASN A 47 0.08 -7.35 -1.93
N VAL A 48 0.73 -6.21 -2.03
CA VAL A 48 0.95 -5.30 -0.92
C VAL A 48 0.16 -4.03 -1.19
N GLU A 49 -0.77 -3.72 -0.31
CA GLU A 49 -1.53 -2.47 -0.33
C GLU A 49 -1.13 -1.65 0.87
N THR A 50 -0.75 -0.40 0.66
CA THR A 50 -0.30 0.48 1.74
C THR A 50 -1.05 1.79 1.66
N ASN A 51 -1.66 2.20 2.77
CA ASN A 51 -2.35 3.48 2.82
C ASN A 51 -1.36 4.64 3.05
N CYS A 52 -1.88 5.87 3.07
CA CYS A 52 -1.03 7.06 3.11
C CYS A 52 -0.33 7.29 4.45
N ILE A 53 -0.64 6.51 5.47
CA ILE A 53 0.06 6.54 6.76
C ILE A 53 0.91 5.29 7.00
N GLY A 54 1.18 4.52 5.94
CA GLY A 54 2.08 3.39 6.00
C GLY A 54 1.50 2.10 6.56
N CYS A 55 0.20 2.03 6.76
CA CYS A 55 -0.46 0.79 7.18
C CYS A 55 -0.64 -0.12 5.97
N SER A 56 -0.28 -1.38 6.09
CA SER A 56 -0.27 -2.31 4.96
C SER A 56 -1.15 -3.53 5.18
N LEU A 57 -1.79 -3.94 4.09
CA LEU A 57 -2.44 -5.23 3.92
C LEU A 57 -1.60 -6.03 2.93
N VAL A 58 -1.17 -7.22 3.35
CA VAL A 58 -0.36 -8.09 2.50
C VAL A 58 -1.07 -9.43 2.35
N GLN A 59 -1.34 -9.80 1.12
CA GLN A 59 -2.06 -11.02 0.80
C GLN A 59 -1.30 -11.85 -0.22
N GLN A 60 -1.34 -13.16 -0.03
CA GLN A 60 -0.84 -14.13 -0.98
C GLN A 60 -2.02 -14.68 -1.78
N HIS A 61 -1.86 -14.72 -3.09
CA HIS A 61 -2.88 -15.23 -4.01
C HIS A 61 -2.30 -16.32 -4.90
N THR A 62 -3.18 -17.22 -5.35
CA THR A 62 -2.83 -18.12 -6.44
C THR A 62 -3.40 -17.57 -7.74
N ILE A 63 -2.71 -17.82 -8.85
CA ILE A 63 -3.14 -17.31 -10.17
C ILE A 63 -4.48 -17.92 -10.57
N THR A 64 -4.73 -19.18 -10.18
CA THR A 64 -5.97 -19.88 -10.49
C THR A 64 -7.16 -19.46 -9.64
N ALA A 65 -6.91 -18.84 -8.49
CA ALA A 65 -7.96 -18.36 -7.59
C ALA A 65 -7.60 -16.99 -7.01
N PRO A 66 -7.51 -15.96 -7.87
CA PRO A 66 -6.97 -14.65 -7.45
C PRO A 66 -7.84 -13.92 -6.42
N ARG A 67 -9.10 -14.29 -6.29
CA ARG A 67 -10.01 -13.66 -5.32
C ARG A 67 -9.93 -14.29 -3.92
N GLU A 68 -9.24 -15.41 -3.81
CA GLU A 68 -9.11 -16.15 -2.55
C GLU A 68 -7.75 -15.88 -1.91
N GLY A 69 -7.48 -14.61 -1.63
CA GLY A 69 -6.22 -14.22 -1.01
C GLY A 69 -6.18 -14.59 0.48
N GLU A 70 -4.99 -14.96 0.94
CA GLU A 70 -4.71 -15.19 2.35
C GLU A 70 -3.80 -14.09 2.88
N ALA A 71 -4.21 -13.45 3.97
CA ALA A 71 -3.39 -12.44 4.62
C ALA A 71 -2.14 -13.10 5.22
N LEU A 72 -0.99 -12.44 5.08
CA LEU A 72 0.22 -12.88 5.73
C LEU A 72 0.13 -12.63 7.23
N ALA A 73 0.91 -13.41 8.00
CA ALA A 73 0.94 -13.25 9.44
C ALA A 73 1.41 -11.85 9.84
N PRO A 74 0.90 -11.27 10.94
CA PRO A 74 1.28 -9.93 11.36
C PRO A 74 2.78 -9.70 11.50
N GLU A 75 3.52 -10.70 11.97
CA GLU A 75 4.97 -10.61 12.11
C GLU A 75 5.69 -10.55 10.75
N GLN A 76 5.09 -11.10 9.71
CA GLN A 76 5.63 -10.97 8.35
C GLN A 76 5.36 -9.59 7.78
N VAL A 77 4.17 -9.06 8.04
CA VAL A 77 3.79 -7.70 7.61
C VAL A 77 4.67 -6.67 8.33
N ALA A 78 5.01 -6.92 9.58
CA ALA A 78 5.85 -6.03 10.38
C ALA A 78 7.28 -5.87 9.83
N ARG A 79 7.72 -6.75 8.93
CA ARG A 79 9.01 -6.60 8.24
C ARG A 79 8.99 -5.52 7.15
N LEU A 80 7.81 -5.09 6.75
CA LEU A 80 7.69 -3.96 5.85
C LEU A 80 7.97 -2.68 6.63
N THR A 81 8.90 -1.89 6.13
CA THR A 81 9.18 -0.58 6.70
C THR A 81 8.63 0.46 5.75
N SER A 82 7.74 1.30 6.25
CA SER A 82 7.14 2.36 5.47
C SER A 82 7.42 3.71 6.09
N THR A 83 7.80 4.65 5.26
CA THR A 83 7.83 6.07 5.62
C THR A 83 6.88 6.80 4.71
N TYR A 84 6.23 7.82 5.24
CA TYR A 84 5.28 8.58 4.46
C TYR A 84 5.40 10.06 4.74
N ARG A 85 4.98 10.85 3.77
CA ARG A 85 4.88 12.29 3.89
C ARG A 85 3.60 12.71 3.21
N ILE A 86 2.76 13.44 3.92
CA ILE A 86 1.56 14.02 3.37
C ILE A 86 1.78 15.51 3.23
N CYS A 87 1.71 15.98 1.98
CA CYS A 87 1.79 17.39 1.67
C CYS A 87 0.46 17.82 1.06
N TYR A 88 -0.02 18.99 1.42
CA TYR A 88 -1.25 19.51 0.85
C TYR A 88 -1.06 20.94 0.41
N ARG A 89 -1.88 21.34 -0.54
CA ARG A 89 -1.94 22.71 -1.00
C ARG A 89 -3.25 23.33 -0.61
N VAL A 90 -3.16 24.56 -0.15
CA VAL A 90 -4.33 25.36 0.09
C VAL A 90 -4.73 25.99 -1.23
N CYS A 91 -5.96 25.72 -1.65
CA CYS A 91 -6.53 26.36 -2.81
C CYS A 91 -7.12 27.70 -2.41
N VAL A 92 -6.65 28.76 -3.07
CA VAL A 92 -7.16 30.11 -2.85
C VAL A 92 -7.99 30.49 -4.06
N ALA A 93 -9.25 30.93 -3.82
CA ALA A 93 -10.09 31.41 -4.90
C ALA A 93 -9.42 32.57 -5.64
N PRO A 94 -9.63 32.71 -6.98
CA PRO A 94 -10.57 31.95 -7.79
C PRO A 94 -10.01 30.68 -8.39
N ALA A 95 -8.70 30.42 -8.28
CA ALA A 95 -8.10 29.29 -8.96
C ALA A 95 -7.33 28.41 -8.00
N CYS A 96 -7.70 27.13 -7.98
CA CYS A 96 -6.92 26.08 -7.36
C CYS A 96 -6.03 25.47 -8.44
N GLN A 97 -4.73 25.73 -8.38
CA GLN A 97 -3.82 25.18 -9.35
C GLN A 97 -3.15 23.94 -8.76
N ALA A 98 -3.38 22.81 -9.43
CA ALA A 98 -2.68 21.59 -9.16
C ALA A 98 -1.36 21.59 -9.97
N THR A 99 -0.28 21.50 -9.30
CA THR A 99 1.03 21.38 -9.96
C THR A 99 1.75 20.16 -9.43
#